data_68c582e81c3d69cc8280d60a9b7c46bb
#
_entry.id   68c582e81c3d69cc8280d60a9b7c46bb
#
_cell.length_a   1.000
_cell.length_b   1.000
_cell.length_c   1.000
_cell.angle_alpha   90.00
_cell.angle_beta   90.00
_cell.angle_gamma   90.00
#
_symmetry.space_group_name_H-M   'P 1'
#
loop_
_entity.id
_entity.type
_entity.pdbx_description
1 polymer ?
#
loop_
_entity_poly.entity_id
_entity_poly.type
_entity_poly.pdbx_seq_one_letter_code
_entity_poly.pdbx_strand_id
1 'polypeptide(L)'
;GALQRGSEHPLAKAVLDLCQERQLPVADVSASQSLTGRGIAGTLEGRQLALGNRRLLEESGLNPGDLAQAARNWEHEGRTLSWLIEQSPQSRVLGLFAFGDTLKPGALQAVQQLNARHISSHLLTGDNRGSAKVVADALGITDVHAEVLPADKAATVAELKKTGVVAMVGDGINDAPALAAADIGIAMGGGTDVAMHAAGITLMRGDPRLIPAALEISRKTYAKIRQNLFWAFVYNLIGIPLAAFGLLNPVLAGAAMALSSVSVVSNALLLKTWKPKDLENAE
;
A
#
# COMPACT_ATOMS: atom_id res chain seq x y z
N GLY A 1 -27.30 -5.12 -2.52
CA GLY A 1 -27.20 -3.88 -1.74
C GLY A 1 -28.15 -3.86 -0.55
N ALA A 2 -29.45 -4.12 -0.77
CA ALA A 2 -30.48 -4.03 0.25
C ALA A 2 -30.13 -4.81 1.54
N LEU A 3 -29.70 -6.07 1.44
CA LEU A 3 -29.31 -6.88 2.60
C LEU A 3 -28.09 -6.32 3.35
N GLN A 4 -27.24 -5.56 2.69
CA GLN A 4 -25.99 -5.05 3.27
C GLN A 4 -26.11 -3.65 3.90
N ARG A 5 -27.27 -2.98 3.75
CA ARG A 5 -27.48 -1.58 4.15
C ARG A 5 -27.24 -1.29 5.64
N GLY A 6 -27.42 -2.25 6.51
CA GLY A 6 -27.22 -2.11 7.96
C GLY A 6 -25.97 -2.82 8.49
N SER A 7 -25.10 -3.29 7.63
CA SER A 7 -23.89 -4.04 8.02
C SER A 7 -22.65 -3.17 7.97
N GLU A 8 -21.87 -3.17 9.06
CA GLU A 8 -20.57 -2.48 9.14
C GLU A 8 -19.41 -3.33 8.58
N HIS A 9 -19.70 -4.52 8.05
CA HIS A 9 -18.68 -5.41 7.53
C HIS A 9 -18.01 -4.84 6.26
N PRO A 10 -16.68 -4.95 6.09
CA PRO A 10 -15.98 -4.42 4.90
C PRO A 10 -16.57 -4.90 3.56
N LEU A 11 -16.98 -6.17 3.47
CA LEU A 11 -17.61 -6.70 2.26
C LEU A 11 -19.00 -6.07 1.99
N ALA A 12 -19.72 -5.66 3.03
CA ALA A 12 -20.99 -4.96 2.88
C ALA A 12 -20.77 -3.57 2.26
N LYS A 13 -19.76 -2.86 2.75
CA LYS A 13 -19.36 -1.57 2.19
C LYS A 13 -19.01 -1.72 0.71
N ALA A 14 -18.19 -2.70 0.32
CA ALA A 14 -17.83 -2.96 -1.07
C ALA A 14 -19.06 -3.17 -1.98
N VAL A 15 -20.09 -3.88 -1.51
CA VAL A 15 -21.34 -4.06 -2.25
C VAL A 15 -22.11 -2.75 -2.38
N LEU A 16 -22.18 -1.95 -1.32
CA LEU A 16 -22.88 -0.65 -1.34
C LEU A 16 -22.16 0.36 -2.24
N ASP A 17 -20.86 0.41 -2.17
CA ASP A 17 -20.01 1.26 -3.04
C ASP A 17 -20.25 0.90 -4.52
N LEU A 18 -20.28 -0.39 -4.86
CA LEU A 18 -20.60 -0.87 -6.21
C LEU A 18 -22.02 -0.47 -6.66
N CYS A 19 -23.01 -0.52 -5.73
CA CYS A 19 -24.35 -0.06 -6.05
C CYS A 19 -24.39 1.45 -6.33
N GLN A 20 -23.64 2.23 -5.57
CA GLN A 20 -23.53 3.68 -5.76
C GLN A 20 -22.84 4.02 -7.09
N GLU A 21 -21.70 3.38 -7.38
CA GLU A 21 -20.94 3.55 -8.63
C GLU A 21 -21.80 3.24 -9.86
N ARG A 22 -22.61 2.19 -9.78
CA ARG A 22 -23.53 1.79 -10.87
C ARG A 22 -24.89 2.50 -10.81
N GLN A 23 -25.08 3.45 -9.90
CA GLN A 23 -26.34 4.19 -9.70
C GLN A 23 -27.55 3.26 -9.51
N LEU A 24 -27.36 2.11 -8.86
CA LEU A 24 -28.43 1.16 -8.57
C LEU A 24 -29.20 1.59 -7.31
N PRO A 25 -30.54 1.61 -7.34
CA PRO A 25 -31.34 1.90 -6.17
C PRO A 25 -31.17 0.78 -5.13
N VAL A 26 -30.93 1.16 -3.87
CA VAL A 26 -30.87 0.21 -2.75
C VAL A 26 -32.17 0.31 -1.96
N ALA A 27 -33.02 -0.71 -2.12
CA ALA A 27 -34.30 -0.80 -1.43
C ALA A 27 -34.12 -1.11 0.07
N ASP A 28 -35.18 -0.90 0.84
CA ASP A 28 -35.18 -1.26 2.25
C ASP A 28 -35.59 -2.73 2.44
N VAL A 29 -34.91 -3.40 3.35
CA VAL A 29 -35.14 -4.79 3.73
C VAL A 29 -35.83 -4.82 5.07
N SER A 30 -36.91 -5.60 5.18
CA SER A 30 -37.53 -5.92 6.45
C SER A 30 -36.96 -7.20 7.04
N ALA A 31 -37.08 -7.35 8.37
CA ALA A 31 -36.61 -8.53 9.10
C ALA A 31 -35.14 -8.93 8.81
N SER A 32 -34.24 -7.92 8.72
CA SER A 32 -32.82 -8.16 8.54
C SER A 32 -32.25 -8.89 9.78
N GLN A 33 -31.54 -10.00 9.56
CA GLN A 33 -30.94 -10.83 10.59
C GLN A 33 -29.52 -11.25 10.19
N SER A 34 -28.58 -11.03 11.10
CA SER A 34 -27.23 -11.58 10.95
C SER A 34 -27.25 -13.09 11.27
N LEU A 35 -26.68 -13.88 10.37
CA LEU A 35 -26.49 -15.32 10.53
C LEU A 35 -25.05 -15.56 10.95
N THR A 36 -24.82 -15.75 12.24
CA THR A 36 -23.47 -15.89 12.83
C THR A 36 -22.60 -16.89 12.07
N GLY A 37 -21.46 -16.44 11.53
CA GLY A 37 -20.51 -17.25 10.78
C GLY A 37 -20.98 -17.72 9.41
N ARG A 38 -22.13 -17.25 8.91
CA ARG A 38 -22.75 -17.67 7.63
C ARG A 38 -23.06 -16.50 6.69
N GLY A 39 -23.54 -15.37 7.21
CA GLY A 39 -23.90 -14.23 6.40
C GLY A 39 -25.04 -13.41 6.99
N ILE A 40 -25.92 -12.91 6.13
CA ILE A 40 -27.08 -12.08 6.50
C ILE A 40 -28.32 -12.56 5.71
N ALA A 41 -29.48 -12.51 6.34
CA ALA A 41 -30.76 -12.76 5.71
C ALA A 41 -31.74 -11.60 5.91
N GLY A 42 -32.77 -11.55 5.08
CA GLY A 42 -33.83 -10.53 5.22
C GLY A 42 -34.92 -10.70 4.18
N THR A 43 -36.00 -9.96 4.34
CA THR A 43 -37.16 -10.01 3.43
C THR A 43 -37.21 -8.74 2.59
N LEU A 44 -37.17 -8.93 1.27
CA LEU A 44 -37.32 -7.88 0.27
C LEU A 44 -38.52 -8.16 -0.61
N GLU A 45 -39.53 -7.30 -0.58
CA GLU A 45 -40.76 -7.42 -1.38
C GLU A 45 -41.43 -8.80 -1.26
N GLY A 46 -41.48 -9.33 -0.05
CA GLY A 46 -42.11 -10.64 0.25
C GLY A 46 -41.21 -11.85 -0.07
N ARG A 47 -40.00 -11.64 -0.58
CA ARG A 47 -39.01 -12.69 -0.87
C ARG A 47 -38.05 -12.81 0.29
N GLN A 48 -37.80 -14.01 0.79
CA GLN A 48 -36.77 -14.27 1.79
C GLN A 48 -35.42 -14.50 1.06
N LEU A 49 -34.52 -13.58 1.27
CA LEU A 49 -33.18 -13.59 0.65
C LEU A 49 -32.13 -13.79 1.73
N ALA A 50 -31.05 -14.46 1.37
CA ALA A 50 -29.87 -14.53 2.20
C ALA A 50 -28.59 -14.35 1.35
N LEU A 51 -27.59 -13.68 1.92
CA LEU A 51 -26.28 -13.49 1.33
C LEU A 51 -25.23 -14.00 2.31
N GLY A 52 -24.42 -14.96 1.88
CA GLY A 52 -23.42 -15.53 2.78
C GLY A 52 -22.41 -16.44 2.12
N ASN A 53 -21.58 -17.06 2.94
CA ASN A 53 -20.46 -17.90 2.52
C ASN A 53 -20.92 -19.27 2.00
N ARG A 54 -19.95 -20.10 1.61
CA ARG A 54 -20.17 -21.46 1.11
C ARG A 54 -20.99 -22.34 2.07
N ARG A 55 -20.77 -22.18 3.39
CA ARG A 55 -21.51 -22.94 4.39
C ARG A 55 -23.01 -22.64 4.36
N LEU A 56 -23.42 -21.38 4.13
CA LEU A 56 -24.82 -21.01 3.96
C LEU A 56 -25.44 -21.73 2.74
N LEU A 57 -24.72 -21.78 1.63
CA LEU A 57 -25.17 -22.49 0.42
C LEU A 57 -25.35 -24.00 0.68
N GLU A 58 -24.36 -24.65 1.32
CA GLU A 58 -24.40 -26.07 1.65
C GLU A 58 -25.54 -26.42 2.61
N GLU A 59 -25.74 -25.62 3.67
CA GLU A 59 -26.85 -25.80 4.62
C GLU A 59 -28.24 -25.57 3.97
N SER A 60 -28.29 -24.75 2.93
CA SER A 60 -29.53 -24.52 2.15
C SER A 60 -29.85 -25.67 1.19
N GLY A 61 -28.95 -26.63 0.98
CA GLY A 61 -29.13 -27.75 0.06
C GLY A 61 -29.23 -27.34 -1.42
N LEU A 62 -28.82 -26.13 -1.75
CA LEU A 62 -28.93 -25.57 -3.11
C LEU A 62 -27.71 -25.91 -3.96
N ASN A 63 -28.02 -26.28 -5.22
CA ASN A 63 -26.98 -26.51 -6.21
C ASN A 63 -26.56 -25.17 -6.84
N PRO A 64 -25.28 -24.82 -6.88
CA PRO A 64 -24.79 -23.60 -7.51
C PRO A 64 -24.99 -23.53 -9.04
N GLY A 65 -25.32 -24.65 -9.69
CA GLY A 65 -25.57 -24.71 -11.13
C GLY A 65 -24.40 -24.19 -11.97
N ASP A 66 -24.71 -23.33 -12.93
CA ASP A 66 -23.73 -22.75 -13.87
C ASP A 66 -22.68 -21.86 -13.15
N LEU A 67 -22.97 -21.39 -11.94
CA LEU A 67 -22.03 -20.58 -11.17
C LEU A 67 -20.92 -21.41 -10.49
N ALA A 68 -21.06 -22.74 -10.45
CA ALA A 68 -20.08 -23.62 -9.80
C ALA A 68 -18.68 -23.51 -10.41
N GLN A 69 -18.58 -23.37 -11.73
CA GLN A 69 -17.27 -23.25 -12.39
C GLN A 69 -16.64 -21.89 -12.12
N ALA A 70 -17.43 -20.83 -12.20
CA ALA A 70 -16.96 -19.48 -11.87
C ALA A 70 -16.50 -19.39 -10.40
N ALA A 71 -17.24 -20.00 -9.49
CA ALA A 71 -16.88 -20.06 -8.08
C ALA A 71 -15.50 -20.74 -7.88
N ARG A 72 -15.30 -21.91 -8.48
CA ARG A 72 -14.01 -22.63 -8.40
C ARG A 72 -12.85 -21.77 -8.93
N ASN A 73 -13.05 -21.11 -10.07
CA ASN A 73 -12.00 -20.26 -10.65
C ASN A 73 -11.64 -19.12 -9.71
N TRP A 74 -12.63 -18.43 -9.16
CA TRP A 74 -12.41 -17.32 -8.22
C TRP A 74 -11.86 -17.76 -6.87
N GLU A 75 -12.23 -18.96 -6.37
CA GLU A 75 -11.60 -19.56 -5.19
C GLU A 75 -10.11 -19.86 -5.44
N HIS A 76 -9.76 -20.35 -6.63
CA HIS A 76 -8.37 -20.56 -7.02
C HIS A 76 -7.58 -19.26 -7.13
N GLU A 77 -8.24 -18.16 -7.51
CA GLU A 77 -7.67 -16.81 -7.48
C GLU A 77 -7.59 -16.23 -6.05
N GLY A 78 -7.98 -16.98 -5.03
CA GLY A 78 -7.96 -16.56 -3.63
C GLY A 78 -9.04 -15.55 -3.25
N ARG A 79 -10.07 -15.37 -4.07
CA ARG A 79 -11.17 -14.47 -3.79
C ARG A 79 -12.09 -15.00 -2.69
N THR A 80 -12.62 -14.12 -1.87
CA THR A 80 -13.70 -14.43 -0.93
C THR A 80 -15.02 -14.48 -1.67
N LEU A 81 -15.77 -15.56 -1.52
CA LEU A 81 -17.05 -15.75 -2.20
C LEU A 81 -18.23 -15.52 -1.26
N SER A 82 -19.29 -14.89 -1.77
CA SER A 82 -20.60 -14.81 -1.13
C SER A 82 -21.72 -15.14 -2.11
N TRP A 83 -22.58 -16.03 -1.69
CA TRP A 83 -23.72 -16.52 -2.44
C TRP A 83 -24.98 -15.77 -2.08
N LEU A 84 -25.67 -15.23 -3.07
CA LEU A 84 -27.01 -14.68 -2.91
C LEU A 84 -28.03 -15.78 -3.24
N ILE A 85 -28.84 -16.13 -2.25
CA ILE A 85 -29.86 -17.18 -2.37
C ILE A 85 -31.24 -16.61 -2.05
N GLU A 86 -32.24 -17.12 -2.73
CA GLU A 86 -33.62 -16.99 -2.40
C GLU A 86 -34.08 -18.24 -1.65
N GLN A 87 -34.66 -18.08 -0.47
CA GLN A 87 -35.14 -19.17 0.35
C GLN A 87 -36.66 -19.40 0.19
N SER A 88 -37.40 -18.31 -0.10
CA SER A 88 -38.86 -18.31 -0.31
C SER A 88 -39.24 -17.16 -1.25
N PRO A 89 -40.21 -17.30 -2.17
CA PRO A 89 -41.09 -18.46 -2.39
C PRO A 89 -40.43 -19.62 -3.17
N GLN A 90 -39.28 -19.40 -3.84
CA GLN A 90 -38.56 -20.43 -4.58
C GLN A 90 -37.13 -20.52 -4.07
N SER A 91 -36.74 -21.72 -3.61
CA SER A 91 -35.37 -21.94 -3.17
C SER A 91 -34.44 -22.06 -4.39
N ARG A 92 -33.55 -21.06 -4.58
CA ARG A 92 -32.58 -21.03 -5.70
C ARG A 92 -31.41 -20.10 -5.42
N VAL A 93 -30.31 -20.36 -6.12
CA VAL A 93 -29.18 -19.44 -6.16
C VAL A 93 -29.50 -18.31 -7.14
N LEU A 94 -29.39 -17.06 -6.69
CA LEU A 94 -29.63 -15.88 -7.50
C LEU A 94 -28.34 -15.31 -8.09
N GLY A 95 -27.20 -15.51 -7.41
CA GLY A 95 -25.94 -14.96 -7.87
C GLY A 95 -24.79 -15.28 -6.96
N LEU A 96 -23.61 -14.90 -7.41
CA LEU A 96 -22.33 -15.08 -6.73
C LEU A 96 -21.57 -13.75 -6.73
N PHE A 97 -21.08 -13.36 -5.58
CA PHE A 97 -20.16 -12.25 -5.42
C PHE A 97 -18.77 -12.80 -5.13
N ALA A 98 -17.78 -12.28 -5.82
CA ALA A 98 -16.37 -12.55 -5.57
C ALA A 98 -15.71 -11.26 -5.11
N PHE A 99 -15.19 -11.28 -3.91
CA PHE A 99 -14.46 -10.15 -3.32
C PHE A 99 -12.98 -10.45 -3.39
N GLY A 100 -12.21 -9.50 -3.85
CA GLY A 100 -10.76 -9.57 -3.90
C GLY A 100 -10.20 -8.16 -3.83
N ASP A 101 -9.02 -8.04 -3.30
CA ASP A 101 -8.32 -6.77 -3.30
C ASP A 101 -7.87 -6.43 -4.72
N THR A 102 -8.06 -5.17 -5.09
CA THR A 102 -7.51 -4.62 -6.31
C THR A 102 -6.14 -4.02 -6.03
N LEU A 103 -5.20 -4.22 -6.95
CA LEU A 103 -3.91 -3.56 -6.86
C LEU A 103 -4.10 -2.04 -6.84
N LYS A 104 -3.45 -1.37 -5.90
CA LYS A 104 -3.45 0.09 -5.89
C LYS A 104 -2.89 0.62 -7.21
N PRO A 105 -3.50 1.66 -7.81
CA PRO A 105 -2.97 2.30 -9.00
C PRO A 105 -1.49 2.66 -8.81
N GLY A 106 -0.66 2.38 -9.81
CA GLY A 106 0.78 2.66 -9.75
C GLY A 106 1.63 1.62 -9.00
N ALA A 107 1.05 0.55 -8.40
CA ALA A 107 1.81 -0.47 -7.69
C ALA A 107 2.81 -1.19 -8.60
N LEU A 108 2.38 -1.63 -9.79
CA LEU A 108 3.27 -2.25 -10.77
C LEU A 108 4.41 -1.30 -11.18
N GLN A 109 4.10 -0.04 -11.43
CA GLN A 109 5.09 0.98 -11.80
C GLN A 109 6.10 1.21 -10.67
N ALA A 110 5.64 1.23 -9.41
CA ALA A 110 6.52 1.36 -8.26
C ALA A 110 7.51 0.19 -8.15
N VAL A 111 7.04 -1.06 -8.29
CA VAL A 111 7.88 -2.26 -8.27
C VAL A 111 8.89 -2.24 -9.43
N GLN A 112 8.48 -1.89 -10.63
CA GLN A 112 9.37 -1.76 -11.79
C GLN A 112 10.47 -0.72 -11.56
N GLN A 113 10.15 0.42 -10.95
CA GLN A 113 11.13 1.45 -10.63
C GLN A 113 12.11 1.03 -9.53
N LEU A 114 11.67 0.23 -8.56
CA LEU A 114 12.55 -0.36 -7.55
C LEU A 114 13.50 -1.37 -8.20
N ASN A 115 12.97 -2.27 -9.02
CA ASN A 115 13.78 -3.26 -9.75
C ASN A 115 14.81 -2.60 -10.67
N ALA A 116 14.47 -1.53 -11.37
CA ALA A 116 15.41 -0.75 -12.19
C ALA A 116 16.55 -0.11 -11.37
N ARG A 117 16.38 0.02 -10.06
CA ARG A 117 17.39 0.50 -9.11
C ARG A 117 18.10 -0.65 -8.37
N HIS A 118 17.90 -1.90 -8.81
CA HIS A 118 18.43 -3.12 -8.18
C HIS A 118 17.96 -3.30 -6.72
N ILE A 119 16.71 -2.90 -6.45
CA ILE A 119 16.06 -3.11 -5.15
C ILE A 119 15.03 -4.21 -5.34
N SER A 120 15.27 -5.37 -4.70
CA SER A 120 14.35 -6.50 -4.72
C SER A 120 13.07 -6.17 -3.93
N SER A 121 11.92 -6.56 -4.46
CA SER A 121 10.64 -6.42 -3.77
C SER A 121 10.17 -7.78 -3.26
N HIS A 122 9.77 -7.84 -1.99
CA HIS A 122 9.19 -9.01 -1.35
C HIS A 122 7.75 -8.72 -0.98
N LEU A 123 6.85 -9.66 -1.29
CA LEU A 123 5.45 -9.58 -0.86
C LEU A 123 5.28 -10.31 0.47
N LEU A 124 4.89 -9.58 1.52
CA LEU A 124 4.66 -10.11 2.85
C LEU A 124 3.19 -9.88 3.24
N THR A 125 2.40 -10.97 3.24
CA THR A 125 0.94 -10.89 3.44
C THR A 125 0.42 -11.98 4.37
N GLY A 126 -0.69 -11.67 5.07
CA GLY A 126 -1.48 -12.66 5.81
C GLY A 126 -2.47 -13.43 4.94
N ASP A 127 -2.62 -13.06 3.67
CA ASP A 127 -3.53 -13.72 2.74
C ASP A 127 -3.05 -15.14 2.39
N ASN A 128 -3.98 -15.94 1.87
CA ASN A 128 -3.66 -17.27 1.40
C ASN A 128 -2.72 -17.23 0.17
N ARG A 129 -2.03 -18.36 -0.06
CA ARG A 129 -1.02 -18.48 -1.13
C ARG A 129 -1.57 -18.20 -2.53
N GLY A 130 -2.85 -18.55 -2.78
CA GLY A 130 -3.49 -18.32 -4.08
C GLY A 130 -3.63 -16.83 -4.38
N SER A 131 -4.19 -16.07 -3.44
CA SER A 131 -4.33 -14.61 -3.54
C SER A 131 -2.97 -13.91 -3.63
N ALA A 132 -2.04 -14.29 -2.76
CA ALA A 132 -0.69 -13.74 -2.75
C ALA A 132 0.03 -13.97 -4.09
N LYS A 133 -0.14 -15.17 -4.70
CA LYS A 133 0.46 -15.48 -5.99
C LYS A 133 -0.11 -14.62 -7.11
N VAL A 134 -1.42 -14.42 -7.18
CA VAL A 134 -2.05 -13.57 -8.20
C VAL A 134 -1.51 -12.13 -8.12
N VAL A 135 -1.40 -11.58 -6.91
CA VAL A 135 -0.83 -10.24 -6.68
C VAL A 135 0.64 -10.20 -7.10
N ALA A 136 1.42 -11.18 -6.69
CA ALA A 136 2.85 -11.24 -6.99
C ALA A 136 3.12 -11.37 -8.50
N ASP A 137 2.40 -12.25 -9.19
CA ASP A 137 2.50 -12.43 -10.65
C ASP A 137 2.14 -11.13 -11.39
N ALA A 138 1.09 -10.43 -10.95
CA ALA A 138 0.67 -9.15 -11.53
C ALA A 138 1.68 -8.02 -11.31
N LEU A 139 2.44 -8.06 -10.20
CA LEU A 139 3.47 -7.07 -9.86
C LEU A 139 4.88 -7.47 -10.34
N GLY A 140 5.07 -8.71 -10.81
CA GLY A 140 6.39 -9.25 -11.16
C GLY A 140 7.30 -9.47 -9.94
N ILE A 141 6.71 -9.80 -8.78
CA ILE A 141 7.44 -10.12 -7.54
C ILE A 141 7.62 -11.64 -7.46
N THR A 142 8.85 -12.09 -7.25
CA THR A 142 9.20 -13.52 -7.15
C THR A 142 9.19 -14.04 -5.71
N ASP A 143 9.52 -13.17 -4.76
CA ASP A 143 9.68 -13.52 -3.36
C ASP A 143 8.41 -13.24 -2.59
N VAL A 144 7.66 -14.31 -2.27
CA VAL A 144 6.32 -14.24 -1.67
C VAL A 144 6.30 -14.97 -0.33
N HIS A 145 5.95 -14.25 0.71
CA HIS A 145 5.69 -14.75 2.06
C HIS A 145 4.19 -14.61 2.34
N ALA A 146 3.44 -15.66 2.08
CA ALA A 146 1.99 -15.72 2.30
C ALA A 146 1.65 -16.39 3.64
N GLU A 147 0.42 -16.20 4.12
CA GLU A 147 -0.10 -16.80 5.36
C GLU A 147 0.72 -16.40 6.61
N VAL A 148 1.38 -15.23 6.57
CA VAL A 148 2.22 -14.74 7.67
C VAL A 148 1.34 -14.07 8.72
N LEU A 149 1.39 -14.59 9.95
CA LEU A 149 0.68 -13.97 11.06
C LEU A 149 1.25 -12.59 11.41
N PRO A 150 0.46 -11.67 11.95
CA PRO A 150 0.94 -10.34 12.33
C PRO A 150 2.18 -10.35 13.24
N ALA A 151 2.24 -11.31 14.19
CA ALA A 151 3.38 -11.48 15.08
C ALA A 151 4.65 -11.94 14.35
N ASP A 152 4.52 -12.69 13.26
CA ASP A 152 5.65 -13.28 12.53
C ASP A 152 6.19 -12.36 11.45
N LYS A 153 5.46 -11.31 11.07
CA LYS A 153 5.92 -10.31 10.08
C LYS A 153 7.24 -9.67 10.51
N ALA A 154 7.37 -9.30 11.77
CA ALA A 154 8.60 -8.72 12.31
C ALA A 154 9.79 -9.68 12.26
N ALA A 155 9.54 -10.97 12.54
CA ALA A 155 10.56 -12.02 12.45
C ALA A 155 11.03 -12.23 11.00
N THR A 156 10.10 -12.23 10.04
CA THR A 156 10.43 -12.32 8.61
C THR A 156 11.29 -11.13 8.16
N VAL A 157 10.96 -9.91 8.58
CA VAL A 157 11.77 -8.72 8.31
C VAL A 157 13.16 -8.85 8.91
N ALA A 158 13.26 -9.31 10.17
CA ALA A 158 14.56 -9.52 10.85
C ALA A 158 15.44 -10.57 10.14
N GLU A 159 14.82 -11.60 9.54
CA GLU A 159 15.56 -12.58 8.74
C GLU A 159 16.09 -11.97 7.44
N LEU A 160 15.27 -11.21 6.73
CA LEU A 160 15.67 -10.51 5.50
C LEU A 160 16.82 -9.53 5.74
N LYS A 161 16.87 -8.88 6.91
CA LYS A 161 17.97 -7.96 7.30
C LYS A 161 19.34 -8.64 7.38
N LYS A 162 19.39 -9.95 7.53
CA LYS A 162 20.70 -10.67 7.52
C LYS A 162 21.35 -10.66 6.15
N THR A 163 20.58 -10.45 5.09
CA THR A 163 21.05 -10.46 3.69
C THR A 163 21.27 -9.06 3.12
N GLY A 164 20.74 -8.02 3.77
CA GLY A 164 20.88 -6.64 3.29
C GLY A 164 20.05 -5.64 4.07
N VAL A 165 20.06 -4.38 3.62
CA VAL A 165 19.24 -3.30 4.18
C VAL A 165 17.79 -3.49 3.73
N VAL A 166 16.87 -3.52 4.68
CA VAL A 166 15.45 -3.77 4.44
C VAL A 166 14.60 -2.54 4.74
N ALA A 167 13.81 -2.13 3.75
CA ALA A 167 12.71 -1.19 3.95
C ALA A 167 11.40 -1.97 4.05
N MET A 168 10.63 -1.75 5.11
CA MET A 168 9.27 -2.28 5.26
C MET A 168 8.27 -1.19 4.91
N VAL A 169 7.29 -1.53 4.07
CA VAL A 169 6.18 -0.64 3.71
C VAL A 169 4.88 -1.27 4.21
N GLY A 170 4.08 -0.51 4.94
CA GLY A 170 2.81 -0.98 5.49
C GLY A 170 1.86 0.16 5.80
N ASP A 171 0.58 -0.17 6.04
CA ASP A 171 -0.48 0.81 6.33
C ASP A 171 -1.34 0.43 7.55
N GLY A 172 -1.22 -0.78 8.07
CA GLY A 172 -2.04 -1.32 9.15
C GLY A 172 -1.38 -1.33 10.54
N ILE A 173 -2.21 -1.45 11.57
CA ILE A 173 -1.78 -1.67 12.96
C ILE A 173 -0.92 -2.95 13.04
N ASN A 174 -1.28 -3.97 12.28
CA ASN A 174 -0.60 -5.27 12.24
C ASN A 174 0.81 -5.20 11.65
N ASP A 175 1.14 -4.11 10.95
CA ASP A 175 2.45 -3.90 10.34
C ASP A 175 3.41 -3.11 11.23
N ALA A 176 2.90 -2.46 12.29
CA ALA A 176 3.71 -1.62 13.18
C ALA A 176 4.95 -2.33 13.75
N PRO A 177 4.88 -3.59 14.25
CA PRO A 177 6.07 -4.29 14.70
C PRO A 177 7.09 -4.56 13.57
N ALA A 178 6.62 -4.85 12.36
CA ALA A 178 7.48 -5.08 11.20
C ALA A 178 8.11 -3.78 10.68
N LEU A 179 7.36 -2.67 10.69
CA LEU A 179 7.86 -1.32 10.37
C LEU A 179 8.98 -0.91 11.33
N ALA A 180 8.80 -1.17 12.63
CA ALA A 180 9.82 -0.87 13.66
C ALA A 180 11.04 -1.80 13.58
N ALA A 181 10.87 -3.05 13.14
CA ALA A 181 11.96 -4.02 13.00
C ALA A 181 12.85 -3.77 11.78
N ALA A 182 12.33 -3.12 10.75
CA ALA A 182 13.06 -2.81 9.51
C ALA A 182 14.17 -1.76 9.75
N ASP A 183 15.15 -1.69 8.82
CA ASP A 183 16.12 -0.59 8.83
C ASP A 183 15.46 0.73 8.45
N ILE A 184 14.42 0.67 7.59
CA ILE A 184 13.62 1.81 7.19
C ILE A 184 12.15 1.38 7.21
N GLY A 185 11.38 1.90 8.16
CA GLY A 185 9.92 1.77 8.18
C GLY A 185 9.28 2.88 7.35
N ILE A 186 8.37 2.53 6.45
CA ILE A 186 7.62 3.46 5.59
C ILE A 186 6.13 3.20 5.79
N ALA A 187 5.42 4.15 6.42
CA ALA A 187 3.97 4.10 6.55
C ALA A 187 3.30 4.76 5.35
N MET A 188 2.25 4.11 4.80
CA MET A 188 1.47 4.65 3.69
C MET A 188 0.33 5.54 4.19
N GLY A 189 0.06 6.62 3.48
CA GLY A 189 -1.06 7.52 3.75
C GLY A 189 -2.41 6.78 3.69
N GLY A 190 -3.30 7.12 4.65
CA GLY A 190 -4.52 6.36 4.91
C GLY A 190 -4.33 5.19 5.86
N GLY A 191 -3.09 4.91 6.29
CA GLY A 191 -2.77 3.95 7.34
C GLY A 191 -3.17 4.44 8.72
N THR A 192 -3.03 3.56 9.72
CA THR A 192 -3.36 3.87 11.10
C THR A 192 -2.29 4.75 11.75
N ASP A 193 -2.68 5.56 12.75
CA ASP A 193 -1.75 6.37 13.53
C ASP A 193 -0.62 5.52 14.14
N VAL A 194 -0.93 4.28 14.55
CA VAL A 194 0.06 3.35 15.10
C VAL A 194 1.14 3.00 14.08
N ALA A 195 0.77 2.74 12.83
CA ALA A 195 1.73 2.48 11.75
C ALA A 195 2.59 3.72 11.47
N MET A 196 1.98 4.92 11.45
CA MET A 196 2.69 6.17 11.24
C MET A 196 3.71 6.47 12.34
N HIS A 197 3.37 6.17 13.62
CA HIS A 197 4.30 6.34 14.74
C HIS A 197 5.44 5.31 14.75
N ALA A 198 5.21 4.11 14.22
CA ALA A 198 6.23 3.06 14.13
C ALA A 198 7.21 3.25 12.96
N ALA A 199 6.85 4.06 11.97
CA ALA A 199 7.63 4.27 10.76
C ALA A 199 8.56 5.49 10.88
N GLY A 200 9.75 5.39 10.30
CA GLY A 200 10.67 6.52 10.15
C GLY A 200 10.28 7.49 9.02
N ILE A 201 9.47 7.02 8.08
CA ILE A 201 8.97 7.81 6.94
C ILE A 201 7.46 7.61 6.84
N THR A 202 6.71 8.70 6.69
CA THR A 202 5.27 8.65 6.42
C THR A 202 4.99 9.28 5.06
N LEU A 203 4.40 8.50 4.16
CA LEU A 203 3.93 8.97 2.86
C LEU A 203 2.47 9.43 3.01
N MET A 204 2.19 10.70 2.76
CA MET A 204 0.90 11.33 3.06
C MET A 204 -0.25 10.84 2.15
N ARG A 205 0.05 10.15 1.07
CA ARG A 205 -0.95 9.56 0.15
C ARG A 205 -0.74 8.06 0.07
N GLY A 206 -1.82 7.30 -0.20
CA GLY A 206 -1.79 5.85 -0.39
C GLY A 206 -1.24 5.40 -1.76
N ASP A 207 -0.49 6.25 -2.47
CA ASP A 207 0.06 5.98 -3.80
C ASP A 207 1.42 5.26 -3.71
N PRO A 208 1.54 4.00 -4.18
CA PRO A 208 2.80 3.25 -4.14
C PRO A 208 3.96 3.91 -4.89
N ARG A 209 3.71 4.77 -5.89
CA ARG A 209 4.75 5.50 -6.64
C ARG A 209 5.54 6.48 -5.77
N LEU A 210 5.00 6.86 -4.62
CA LEU A 210 5.71 7.69 -3.65
C LEU A 210 6.90 6.98 -3.00
N ILE A 211 6.93 5.63 -2.99
CA ILE A 211 8.04 4.85 -2.41
C ILE A 211 9.34 5.09 -3.21
N PRO A 212 9.40 4.80 -4.52
CA PRO A 212 10.59 5.12 -5.31
C PRO A 212 10.89 6.62 -5.39
N ALA A 213 9.89 7.49 -5.31
CA ALA A 213 10.08 8.94 -5.25
C ALA A 213 10.76 9.38 -3.95
N ALA A 214 10.39 8.82 -2.79
CA ALA A 214 11.05 9.06 -1.50
C ALA A 214 12.53 8.63 -1.52
N LEU A 215 12.84 7.51 -2.14
CA LEU A 215 14.23 7.07 -2.32
C LEU A 215 15.01 8.04 -3.24
N GLU A 216 14.38 8.52 -4.29
CA GLU A 216 15.03 9.47 -5.21
C GLU A 216 15.34 10.82 -4.54
N ILE A 217 14.36 11.39 -3.82
CA ILE A 217 14.59 12.68 -3.12
C ILE A 217 15.66 12.52 -2.03
N SER A 218 15.69 11.38 -1.32
CA SER A 218 16.72 11.08 -0.33
C SER A 218 18.11 11.06 -0.96
N ARG A 219 18.28 10.36 -2.10
CA ARG A 219 19.57 10.33 -2.84
C ARG A 219 20.00 11.72 -3.32
N LYS A 220 19.06 12.50 -3.86
CA LYS A 220 19.34 13.88 -4.32
C LYS A 220 19.71 14.78 -3.15
N THR A 221 19.03 14.67 -2.02
CA THR A 221 19.35 15.42 -0.80
C THR A 221 20.75 15.10 -0.31
N TYR A 222 21.09 13.81 -0.22
CA TYR A 222 22.43 13.38 0.17
C TYR A 222 23.52 13.88 -0.78
N ALA A 223 23.26 13.82 -2.10
CA ALA A 223 24.18 14.37 -3.09
C ALA A 223 24.40 15.86 -2.91
N LYS A 224 23.35 16.64 -2.62
CA LYS A 224 23.44 18.07 -2.33
C LYS A 224 24.21 18.36 -1.04
N ILE A 225 23.99 17.56 0.01
CA ILE A 225 24.77 17.66 1.25
C ILE A 225 26.27 17.47 0.96
N ARG A 226 26.63 16.41 0.21
CA ARG A 226 28.02 16.15 -0.17
C ARG A 226 28.63 17.29 -1.00
N GLN A 227 27.89 17.82 -1.97
CA GLN A 227 28.32 18.96 -2.79
C GLN A 227 28.55 20.21 -1.92
N ASN A 228 27.63 20.51 -1.03
CA ASN A 228 27.75 21.64 -0.14
C ASN A 228 28.96 21.52 0.78
N LEU A 229 29.18 20.34 1.34
CA LEU A 229 30.33 20.04 2.18
C LEU A 229 31.65 20.17 1.39
N PHE A 230 31.70 19.67 0.17
CA PHE A 230 32.84 19.82 -0.72
C PHE A 230 33.19 21.30 -0.94
N TRP A 231 32.22 22.12 -1.32
CA TRP A 231 32.47 23.55 -1.52
C TRP A 231 32.93 24.25 -0.25
N ALA A 232 32.31 23.96 0.90
CA ALA A 232 32.73 24.50 2.18
C ALA A 232 34.18 24.17 2.52
N PHE A 233 34.63 22.94 2.22
CA PHE A 233 36.02 22.54 2.45
C PHE A 233 37.00 23.15 1.45
N VAL A 234 36.65 23.22 0.16
CA VAL A 234 37.53 23.75 -0.88
C VAL A 234 37.91 25.21 -0.63
N TYR A 235 36.95 26.06 -0.23
CA TYR A 235 37.23 27.45 0.11
C TYR A 235 38.27 27.57 1.26
N ASN A 236 38.11 26.73 2.28
CA ASN A 236 39.07 26.71 3.39
C ASN A 236 40.41 26.12 3.01
N LEU A 237 40.42 25.03 2.21
CA LEU A 237 41.66 24.34 1.74
C LEU A 237 42.54 25.28 0.92
N ILE A 238 41.93 26.19 0.15
CA ILE A 238 42.67 27.18 -0.65
C ILE A 238 42.98 28.41 0.20
N GLY A 239 42.07 28.86 1.01
CA GLY A 239 42.22 30.09 1.81
C GLY A 239 43.30 29.99 2.88
N ILE A 240 43.43 28.85 3.59
CA ILE A 240 44.40 28.69 4.68
C ILE A 240 45.83 28.77 4.19
N PRO A 241 46.29 28.09 3.13
CA PRO A 241 47.62 28.25 2.59
C PRO A 241 47.91 29.70 2.11
N LEU A 242 46.97 30.31 1.40
CA LEU A 242 47.09 31.69 0.94
C LEU A 242 47.27 32.67 2.10
N ALA A 243 46.56 32.45 3.18
CA ALA A 243 46.74 33.26 4.41
C ALA A 243 48.08 33.02 5.08
N ALA A 244 48.56 31.77 5.14
CA ALA A 244 49.82 31.39 5.73
C ALA A 244 51.03 32.01 4.98
N PHE A 245 50.91 32.14 3.66
CA PHE A 245 51.93 32.80 2.83
C PHE A 245 51.76 34.33 2.75
N GLY A 246 50.83 34.94 3.52
CA GLY A 246 50.61 36.39 3.50
C GLY A 246 49.96 36.90 2.20
N LEU A 247 49.44 36.03 1.34
CA LEU A 247 48.84 36.35 0.05
C LEU A 247 47.36 36.68 0.13
N LEU A 248 46.75 36.50 1.29
CA LEU A 248 45.29 36.70 1.49
C LEU A 248 45.01 38.13 2.03
N ASN A 249 44.40 38.96 1.19
CA ASN A 249 43.85 40.26 1.62
C ASN A 249 42.55 40.01 2.42
N PRO A 250 42.32 40.73 3.55
CA PRO A 250 41.10 40.59 4.34
C PRO A 250 39.78 40.78 3.54
N VAL A 251 39.77 41.68 2.58
CA VAL A 251 38.61 41.90 1.68
C VAL A 251 38.34 40.67 0.81
N LEU A 252 39.37 40.05 0.24
CA LEU A 252 39.26 38.85 -0.54
C LEU A 252 38.82 37.66 0.32
N ALA A 253 39.32 37.57 1.56
CA ALA A 253 38.87 36.53 2.49
C ALA A 253 37.37 36.65 2.81
N GLY A 254 36.90 37.88 3.12
CA GLY A 254 35.48 38.17 3.35
C GLY A 254 34.61 37.86 2.13
N ALA A 255 35.07 38.24 0.94
CA ALA A 255 34.36 37.90 -0.32
C ALA A 255 34.26 36.41 -0.56
N ALA A 256 35.35 35.63 -0.35
CA ALA A 256 35.35 34.17 -0.49
C ALA A 256 34.38 33.51 0.49
N MET A 257 34.32 33.94 1.74
CA MET A 257 33.37 33.44 2.74
C MET A 257 31.92 33.73 2.34
N ALA A 258 31.63 34.94 1.85
CA ALA A 258 30.29 35.29 1.36
C ALA A 258 29.89 34.45 0.16
N LEU A 259 30.78 34.26 -0.81
CA LEU A 259 30.56 33.41 -1.99
C LEU A 259 30.34 31.95 -1.60
N SER A 260 31.09 31.41 -0.63
CA SER A 260 30.89 30.09 -0.10
C SER A 260 29.47 29.92 0.45
N SER A 261 29.02 30.82 1.29
CA SER A 261 27.66 30.80 1.88
C SER A 261 26.57 30.87 0.80
N VAL A 262 26.71 31.79 -0.16
CA VAL A 262 25.77 31.95 -1.26
C VAL A 262 25.73 30.67 -2.12
N SER A 263 26.89 30.07 -2.40
CA SER A 263 26.98 28.83 -3.18
C SER A 263 26.23 27.68 -2.52
N VAL A 264 26.42 27.49 -1.20
CA VAL A 264 25.75 26.43 -0.42
C VAL A 264 24.24 26.64 -0.40
N VAL A 265 23.79 27.86 -0.11
CA VAL A 265 22.34 28.18 -0.09
C VAL A 265 21.73 28.00 -1.47
N SER A 266 22.35 28.53 -2.52
CA SER A 266 21.85 28.40 -3.90
C SER A 266 21.76 26.95 -4.33
N ASN A 267 22.79 26.13 -4.03
CA ASN A 267 22.80 24.72 -4.33
C ASN A 267 21.72 23.95 -3.57
N ALA A 268 21.46 24.28 -2.31
CA ALA A 268 20.39 23.69 -1.53
C ALA A 268 19.00 24.06 -2.08
N LEU A 269 18.82 25.31 -2.51
CA LEU A 269 17.56 25.79 -3.09
C LEU A 269 17.20 25.06 -4.40
N LEU A 270 18.17 24.58 -5.17
CA LEU A 270 17.92 23.77 -6.36
C LEU A 270 17.15 22.48 -6.06
N LEU A 271 17.16 22.01 -4.82
CA LEU A 271 16.36 20.84 -4.44
C LEU A 271 14.85 21.11 -4.49
N LYS A 272 14.41 22.37 -4.30
CA LYS A 272 13.00 22.77 -4.41
C LYS A 272 12.41 22.61 -5.81
N THR A 273 13.24 22.60 -6.84
CA THR A 273 12.79 22.41 -8.23
C THR A 273 12.56 20.96 -8.59
N TRP A 274 12.90 20.05 -7.68
CA TRP A 274 12.66 18.64 -7.93
C TRP A 274 11.19 18.29 -7.83
N LYS A 275 10.71 17.57 -8.82
CA LYS A 275 9.38 16.97 -8.84
C LYS A 275 9.51 15.51 -9.24
N PRO A 276 8.72 14.61 -8.65
CA PRO A 276 8.70 13.20 -9.09
C PRO A 276 8.09 13.11 -10.48
N LYS A 277 8.85 12.58 -11.44
CA LYS A 277 8.50 12.58 -12.87
C LYS A 277 7.20 11.83 -13.20
N ASP A 278 6.82 10.86 -12.37
CA ASP A 278 5.74 9.92 -12.66
C ASP A 278 4.44 10.21 -11.88
N LEU A 279 4.41 11.29 -11.10
CA LEU A 279 3.21 11.73 -10.38
C LEU A 279 2.46 12.87 -11.10
N GLU A 280 3.06 13.50 -12.11
CA GLU A 280 2.44 14.62 -12.86
C GLU A 280 1.29 14.16 -13.77
N ASN A 281 1.16 12.86 -14.06
CA ASN A 281 0.13 12.30 -14.95
C ASN A 281 -1.06 11.67 -14.21
N ALA A 282 -1.27 11.99 -12.93
CA ALA A 282 -2.27 11.36 -12.06
C ALA A 282 -3.37 12.33 -11.56
N GLU A 283 -3.50 13.51 -12.19
CA GLU A 283 -4.63 14.44 -12.00
C GLU A 283 -5.66 14.32 -13.11
#